data_044d62eb5a96d9656509408ae455ab57
#
_entry.id   044d62eb5a96d9656509408ae455ab57
#
_cell.length_a   1.000
_cell.length_b   1.000
_cell.length_c   1.000
_cell.angle_alpha   90.00
_cell.angle_beta   90.00
_cell.angle_gamma   90.00
#
_symmetry.space_group_name_H-M   'P 1'
#
loop_
_entity.id
_entity.type
_entity.pdbx_description
1 polymer ?
#
loop_
_entity_poly.entity_id
_entity_poly.type
_entity_poly.pdbx_seq_one_letter_code
_entity_poly.pdbx_strand_id
1 'polypeptide(L)'
;MDDIVLASAELEGSGAPTLFIAKKRLVKMLLLKDKNGRRLYETEASLAGALGVSKIVTIPQFEGLEHEIKGVNHELLAIVVDLRDYTIGSNAGAELGMAESFDIDFNQYKYLMETRLSGSLTAPYSALTISRKKA
;
A
#
# COMPACT_ATOMS: atom_id res chain seq x y z
N MET A 1 14.15 -9.96 4.23
CA MET A 1 14.56 -8.80 3.44
C MET A 1 14.80 -9.18 2.00
N ASP A 2 15.45 -10.28 1.76
CA ASP A 2 15.78 -10.79 0.42
C ASP A 2 14.55 -10.88 -0.49
N ASP A 3 13.41 -11.34 0.03
CA ASP A 3 12.15 -11.40 -0.72
C ASP A 3 11.66 -10.04 -1.23
N ILE A 4 11.92 -8.94 -0.48
CA ILE A 4 11.54 -7.59 -0.89
C ILE A 4 12.47 -7.09 -1.99
N VAL A 5 13.77 -7.37 -1.87
CA VAL A 5 14.76 -7.01 -2.89
C VAL A 5 14.49 -7.78 -4.18
N LEU A 6 14.18 -9.09 -4.09
CA LEU A 6 13.78 -9.89 -5.24
C LEU A 6 12.50 -9.38 -5.89
N ALA A 7 11.47 -9.06 -5.08
CA ALA A 7 10.23 -8.49 -5.59
C ALA A 7 10.45 -7.14 -6.28
N SER A 8 11.33 -6.28 -5.75
CA SER A 8 11.64 -5.00 -6.40
C SER A 8 12.37 -5.18 -7.74
N ALA A 9 13.13 -6.26 -7.89
CA ALA A 9 13.81 -6.58 -9.14
C ALA A 9 12.89 -7.21 -10.22
N GLU A 10 11.79 -7.86 -9.78
CA GLU A 10 10.78 -8.45 -10.67
C GLU A 10 9.68 -7.45 -11.09
N LEU A 11 9.68 -6.25 -10.50
CA LEU A 11 8.68 -5.24 -10.80
C LEU A 11 8.93 -4.61 -12.18
N GLU A 12 7.93 -4.66 -13.05
CA GLU A 12 7.95 -4.08 -14.40
C GLU A 12 7.18 -2.73 -14.45
N GLY A 13 7.29 -1.92 -13.41
CA GLY A 13 6.62 -0.62 -13.32
C GLY A 13 7.43 0.53 -13.93
N SER A 14 6.85 1.73 -13.91
CA SER A 14 7.45 2.97 -14.48
C SER A 14 8.70 3.48 -13.73
N GLY A 15 9.25 2.71 -12.80
CA GLY A 15 10.59 2.90 -12.25
C GLY A 15 10.70 3.64 -10.92
N ALA A 16 9.60 3.85 -10.18
CA ALA A 16 9.62 4.49 -8.86
C ALA A 16 8.80 3.73 -7.80
N PRO A 17 9.14 2.45 -7.51
CA PRO A 17 8.32 1.62 -6.63
C PRO A 17 8.25 2.19 -5.22
N THR A 18 7.07 2.10 -4.62
CA THR A 18 6.79 2.46 -3.24
C THR A 18 6.52 1.19 -2.44
N LEU A 19 7.17 1.05 -1.30
CA LEU A 19 6.96 -0.06 -0.38
C LEU A 19 5.92 0.32 0.67
N PHE A 20 4.84 -0.44 0.74
CA PHE A 20 3.84 -0.36 1.80
C PHE A 20 4.06 -1.50 2.80
N ILE A 21 4.23 -1.16 4.08
CA ILE A 21 4.57 -2.14 5.12
C ILE A 21 3.96 -1.75 6.47
N ALA A 22 3.72 -2.74 7.35
CA ALA A 22 3.32 -2.46 8.72
C ALA A 22 4.44 -1.79 9.53
N LYS A 23 4.10 -0.77 10.34
CA LYS A 23 5.08 0.00 11.15
C LYS A 23 5.98 -0.89 12.01
N LYS A 24 5.43 -1.92 12.65
CA LYS A 24 6.21 -2.85 13.48
C LYS A 24 7.28 -3.60 12.68
N ARG A 25 7.01 -3.92 11.42
CA ARG A 25 7.98 -4.61 10.54
C ARG A 25 9.08 -3.66 10.10
N LEU A 26 8.73 -2.41 9.75
CA LEU A 26 9.73 -1.39 9.44
C LEU A 26 10.72 -1.19 10.60
N VAL A 27 10.20 -1.04 11.83
CA VAL A 27 11.03 -0.90 13.02
C VAL A 27 11.94 -2.13 13.21
N LYS A 28 11.43 -3.36 13.00
CA LYS A 28 12.26 -4.57 13.09
C LYS A 28 13.38 -4.57 12.06
N MET A 29 13.15 -4.06 10.83
CA MET A 29 14.20 -3.96 9.82
C MET A 29 15.27 -2.93 10.18
N LEU A 30 14.88 -1.77 10.73
CA LEU A 30 15.80 -0.74 11.20
C LEU A 30 16.62 -1.17 12.43
N LEU A 31 16.10 -2.12 13.21
CA LEU A 31 16.80 -2.67 14.38
C LEU A 31 17.76 -3.82 14.04
N LEU A 32 17.86 -4.23 12.78
CA LEU A 32 18.83 -5.24 12.37
C LEU A 32 20.25 -4.75 12.60
N LYS A 33 21.04 -5.64 13.19
CA LYS A 33 22.45 -5.38 13.53
C LYS A 33 23.36 -6.39 12.83
N ASP A 34 24.56 -5.96 12.54
CA ASP A 34 25.64 -6.84 12.09
C ASP A 34 26.20 -7.69 13.24
N LYS A 35 27.17 -8.54 12.94
CA LYS A 35 27.86 -9.38 13.95
C LYS A 35 28.63 -8.55 15.01
N ASN A 36 28.93 -7.29 14.71
CA ASN A 36 29.64 -6.37 15.58
C ASN A 36 28.69 -5.49 16.42
N GLY A 37 27.37 -5.70 16.31
CA GLY A 37 26.34 -4.96 17.05
C GLY A 37 25.98 -3.59 16.46
N ARG A 38 26.53 -3.21 15.30
CA ARG A 38 26.18 -1.98 14.60
C ARG A 38 24.87 -2.15 13.84
N ARG A 39 24.05 -1.08 13.77
CA ARG A 39 22.85 -1.09 12.94
C ARG A 39 23.23 -1.13 11.46
N LEU A 40 22.57 -2.00 10.69
CA LEU A 40 22.78 -2.09 9.25
C LEU A 40 22.20 -0.87 8.52
N TYR A 41 21.09 -0.32 9.02
CA TYR A 41 20.39 0.83 8.45
C TYR A 41 20.12 1.84 9.56
N GLU A 42 20.63 3.05 9.41
CA GLU A 42 20.45 4.11 10.39
C GLU A 42 19.17 4.90 10.13
N THR A 43 18.77 5.00 8.87
CA THR A 43 17.61 5.80 8.44
C THR A 43 16.70 5.00 7.49
N GLU A 44 15.43 5.44 7.39
CA GLU A 44 14.50 4.88 6.41
C GLU A 44 14.99 5.05 4.97
N ALA A 45 15.68 6.15 4.68
CA ALA A 45 16.22 6.43 3.36
C ALA A 45 17.33 5.43 2.96
N SER A 46 18.22 5.08 3.91
CA SER A 46 19.27 4.08 3.67
C SER A 46 18.65 2.68 3.47
N LEU A 47 17.59 2.38 4.23
CA LEU A 47 16.83 1.14 4.05
C LEU A 47 16.11 1.11 2.69
N ALA A 48 15.46 2.20 2.29
CA ALA A 48 14.77 2.30 1.00
C ALA A 48 15.76 2.09 -0.17
N GLY A 49 16.93 2.71 -0.11
CA GLY A 49 17.99 2.52 -1.11
C GLY A 49 18.47 1.07 -1.19
N ALA A 50 18.64 0.40 -0.04
CA ALA A 50 19.04 -1.00 0.01
C ALA A 50 17.96 -1.96 -0.52
N LEU A 51 16.68 -1.60 -0.39
CA LEU A 51 15.54 -2.37 -0.89
C LEU A 51 15.20 -2.07 -2.35
N GLY A 52 15.85 -1.09 -2.98
CA GLY A 52 15.54 -0.68 -4.35
C GLY A 52 14.21 0.03 -4.52
N VAL A 53 13.67 0.65 -3.46
CA VAL A 53 12.40 1.37 -3.47
C VAL A 53 12.61 2.87 -3.30
N SER A 54 11.75 3.68 -3.92
CA SER A 54 11.85 5.15 -3.83
C SER A 54 11.33 5.70 -2.51
N LYS A 55 10.34 5.05 -1.92
CA LYS A 55 9.70 5.48 -0.68
C LYS A 55 9.16 4.30 0.12
N ILE A 56 9.18 4.43 1.45
CA ILE A 56 8.53 3.50 2.37
C ILE A 56 7.33 4.21 3.00
N VAL A 57 6.17 3.56 2.98
CA VAL A 57 4.94 4.05 3.60
C VAL A 57 4.45 3.03 4.60
N THR A 58 4.18 3.47 5.81
CA THR A 58 3.67 2.58 6.86
C THR A 58 2.16 2.60 6.91
N ILE A 59 1.55 1.41 6.88
CA ILE A 59 0.10 1.22 6.98
C ILE A 59 -0.20 0.38 8.22
N PRO A 60 -0.90 0.96 9.24
CA PRO A 60 -1.25 0.22 10.46
C PRO A 60 -2.13 -1.00 10.18
N GLN A 61 -3.02 -0.92 9.21
CA GLN A 61 -3.97 -1.98 8.85
C GLN A 61 -3.32 -3.24 8.26
N PHE A 62 -2.04 -3.18 7.88
CA PHE A 62 -1.30 -4.35 7.40
C PHE A 62 -0.89 -5.31 8.53
N GLU A 63 -1.07 -4.89 9.79
CA GLU A 63 -0.77 -5.74 10.92
C GLU A 63 -1.86 -6.80 11.09
N GLY A 64 -1.48 -8.07 10.89
CA GLY A 64 -2.40 -9.21 11.00
C GLY A 64 -3.37 -9.37 9.82
N LEU A 65 -3.17 -8.65 8.72
CA LEU A 65 -3.98 -8.84 7.52
C LEU A 65 -3.63 -10.19 6.87
N GLU A 66 -4.65 -11.01 6.75
CA GLU A 66 -4.56 -12.34 6.15
C GLU A 66 -5.34 -12.37 4.84
N HIS A 67 -4.86 -13.13 3.89
CA HIS A 67 -5.56 -13.43 2.66
C HIS A 67 -5.35 -14.90 2.29
N GLU A 68 -6.34 -15.46 1.60
CA GLU A 68 -6.31 -16.84 1.18
C GLU A 68 -5.75 -16.95 -0.24
N ILE A 69 -4.73 -17.78 -0.41
CA ILE A 69 -4.18 -18.15 -1.71
C ILE A 69 -4.30 -19.66 -1.86
N LYS A 70 -5.10 -20.11 -2.84
CA LYS A 70 -5.29 -21.55 -3.15
C LYS A 70 -5.68 -22.40 -1.92
N GLY A 71 -6.59 -21.90 -1.08
CA GLY A 71 -7.03 -22.62 0.12
C GLY A 71 -6.07 -22.56 1.33
N VAL A 72 -5.01 -21.73 1.26
CA VAL A 72 -4.03 -21.56 2.33
C VAL A 72 -4.01 -20.12 2.80
N ASN A 73 -4.11 -19.92 4.11
CA ASN A 73 -4.02 -18.58 4.71
C ASN A 73 -2.59 -18.07 4.69
N HIS A 74 -2.42 -16.90 4.11
CA HIS A 74 -1.17 -16.16 4.05
C HIS A 74 -1.29 -14.84 4.81
N GLU A 75 -0.28 -14.51 5.59
CA GLU A 75 -0.14 -13.20 6.23
C GLU A 75 0.51 -12.24 5.24
N LEU A 76 -0.15 -11.10 4.95
CA LEU A 76 0.42 -10.05 4.12
C LEU A 76 1.56 -9.37 4.84
N LEU A 77 2.74 -9.38 4.26
CA LEU A 77 3.94 -8.79 4.83
C LEU A 77 4.16 -7.36 4.32
N ALA A 78 4.09 -7.18 3.02
CA ALA A 78 4.35 -5.92 2.35
C ALA A 78 3.72 -5.92 0.95
N ILE A 79 3.55 -4.74 0.38
CA ILE A 79 3.19 -4.52 -1.02
C ILE A 79 4.22 -3.57 -1.61
N VAL A 80 4.77 -3.94 -2.75
CA VAL A 80 5.60 -3.05 -3.58
C VAL A 80 4.78 -2.69 -4.80
N VAL A 81 4.58 -1.41 -5.05
CA VAL A 81 3.77 -0.93 -6.17
C VAL A 81 4.33 0.37 -6.75
N ASP A 82 4.28 0.50 -8.06
CA ASP A 82 4.48 1.79 -8.71
C ASP A 82 3.13 2.54 -8.76
N LEU A 83 3.04 3.63 -7.99
CA LEU A 83 1.81 4.43 -7.90
C LEU A 83 1.48 5.19 -9.20
N ARG A 84 2.42 5.34 -10.12
CA ARG A 84 2.17 5.97 -11.43
C ARG A 84 1.29 5.10 -12.32
N ASP A 85 1.37 3.80 -12.11
CA ASP A 85 0.62 2.81 -12.85
C ASP A 85 -0.76 2.50 -12.22
N TYR A 86 -1.10 3.19 -11.13
CA TYR A 86 -2.42 3.07 -10.51
C TYR A 86 -3.31 4.26 -10.89
N THR A 87 -4.36 3.98 -11.64
CA THR A 87 -5.30 5.00 -12.13
C THR A 87 -6.60 4.94 -11.34
N ILE A 88 -7.06 6.11 -10.92
CA ILE A 88 -8.36 6.28 -10.27
C ILE A 88 -9.33 6.86 -11.28
N GLY A 89 -10.43 6.16 -11.53
CA GLY A 89 -11.54 6.60 -12.36
C GLY A 89 -12.72 7.07 -11.52
N SER A 90 -13.42 8.10 -11.99
CA SER A 90 -14.65 8.61 -11.41
C SER A 90 -15.70 8.87 -12.50
N ASN A 91 -16.97 8.61 -12.20
CA ASN A 91 -18.08 8.84 -13.14
C ASN A 91 -18.29 10.31 -13.50
N ALA A 92 -17.89 11.23 -12.64
CA ALA A 92 -18.18 12.66 -12.78
C ALA A 92 -16.91 13.53 -12.76
N GLY A 93 -15.79 13.02 -13.33
CA GLY A 93 -14.53 13.78 -13.35
C GLY A 93 -14.00 14.14 -11.96
N ALA A 94 -14.24 13.31 -10.96
CA ALA A 94 -13.97 13.55 -9.53
C ALA A 94 -14.82 14.66 -8.88
N GLU A 95 -15.87 15.14 -9.53
CA GLU A 95 -16.80 16.05 -8.91
C GLU A 95 -17.67 15.33 -7.88
N LEU A 96 -17.86 15.97 -6.72
CA LEU A 96 -18.83 15.54 -5.73
C LEU A 96 -20.24 15.83 -6.25
N GLY A 97 -21.03 14.79 -6.49
CA GLY A 97 -22.46 14.95 -6.71
C GLY A 97 -23.11 15.49 -5.43
N MET A 98 -23.64 16.70 -5.49
CA MET A 98 -24.37 17.30 -4.38
C MET A 98 -25.83 17.48 -4.77
N ALA A 99 -26.73 16.91 -3.98
CA ALA A 99 -28.18 17.09 -4.09
C ALA A 99 -28.72 17.72 -2.81
N GLU A 100 -29.62 18.67 -2.97
CA GLU A 100 -30.29 19.35 -1.87
C GLU A 100 -31.79 19.11 -1.99
N SER A 101 -32.43 18.82 -0.87
CA SER A 101 -33.88 18.67 -0.78
C SER A 101 -34.38 19.28 0.51
N PHE A 102 -35.47 20.02 0.43
CA PHE A 102 -36.18 20.53 1.61
C PHE A 102 -37.20 19.49 2.09
N ASP A 103 -37.07 19.11 3.35
CA ASP A 103 -38.01 18.21 4.03
C ASP A 103 -39.03 19.02 4.81
N ILE A 104 -40.25 19.03 4.28
CA ILE A 104 -41.35 19.81 4.84
C ILE A 104 -41.81 19.26 6.19
N ASP A 105 -41.74 17.94 6.39
CA ASP A 105 -42.24 17.27 7.60
C ASP A 105 -41.43 17.64 8.85
N PHE A 106 -40.13 17.89 8.65
CA PHE A 106 -39.20 18.23 9.73
C PHE A 106 -38.62 19.66 9.65
N ASN A 107 -39.10 20.46 8.67
CA ASN A 107 -38.62 21.84 8.43
C ASN A 107 -37.10 21.95 8.39
N GLN A 108 -36.44 21.07 7.62
CA GLN A 108 -34.99 20.99 7.49
C GLN A 108 -34.54 20.75 6.05
N TYR A 109 -33.33 21.18 5.73
CA TYR A 109 -32.66 20.84 4.47
C TYR A 109 -31.88 19.56 4.61
N LYS A 110 -32.02 18.64 3.66
CA LYS A 110 -31.24 17.42 3.54
C LYS A 110 -30.24 17.61 2.41
N TYR A 111 -28.97 17.33 2.70
CA TYR A 111 -27.88 17.38 1.73
C TYR A 111 -27.34 15.96 1.52
N LEU A 112 -27.31 15.53 0.27
CA LEU A 112 -26.69 14.28 -0.14
C LEU A 112 -25.40 14.59 -0.87
N MET A 113 -24.28 14.07 -0.38
CA MET A 113 -23.00 14.08 -1.10
C MET A 113 -22.68 12.67 -1.53
N GLU A 114 -22.50 12.46 -2.83
CA GLU A 114 -22.18 11.16 -3.40
C GLU A 114 -20.94 11.27 -4.28
N THR A 115 -19.99 10.35 -4.10
CA THR A 115 -18.87 10.16 -5.01
C THR A 115 -18.71 8.68 -5.31
N ARG A 116 -18.41 8.35 -6.57
CA ARG A 116 -18.15 6.99 -7.01
C ARG A 116 -16.77 6.94 -7.62
N LEU A 117 -15.89 6.18 -6.98
CA LEU A 117 -14.51 6.01 -7.38
C LEU A 117 -14.22 4.54 -7.63
N SER A 118 -13.41 4.27 -8.63
CA SER A 118 -12.83 2.96 -8.90
C SER A 118 -11.35 3.12 -9.18
N GLY A 119 -10.53 2.17 -8.73
CA GLY A 119 -9.10 2.20 -8.96
C GLY A 119 -8.63 0.89 -9.58
N SER A 120 -7.68 1.00 -10.52
CA SER A 120 -7.08 -0.16 -11.17
C SER A 120 -5.62 0.09 -11.52
N LEU A 121 -4.82 -0.98 -11.50
CA LEU A 121 -3.49 -0.99 -12.09
C LEU A 121 -3.63 -1.02 -13.61
N THR A 122 -2.95 -0.11 -14.30
CA THR A 122 -2.97 0.01 -15.76
C THR A 122 -1.84 -0.74 -16.43
N ALA A 123 -0.72 -0.97 -15.72
CA ALA A 123 0.39 -1.76 -16.22
C ALA A 123 0.43 -3.14 -15.53
N PRO A 124 0.63 -4.23 -16.29
CA PRO A 124 0.83 -5.55 -15.71
C PRO A 124 2.15 -5.57 -14.92
N TYR A 125 2.20 -6.36 -13.86
CA TYR A 125 3.38 -6.54 -13.00
C TYR A 125 3.94 -5.26 -12.36
N SER A 126 3.15 -4.18 -12.29
CA SER A 126 3.52 -2.94 -11.59
C SER A 126 3.24 -2.97 -10.08
N ALA A 127 2.68 -4.06 -9.57
CA ALA A 127 2.47 -4.29 -8.15
C ALA A 127 2.75 -5.74 -7.78
N LEU A 128 3.45 -5.95 -6.67
CA LEU A 128 3.75 -7.26 -6.12
C LEU A 128 3.39 -7.31 -4.64
N THR A 129 2.74 -8.39 -4.23
CA THR A 129 2.43 -8.66 -2.83
C THR A 129 3.41 -9.66 -2.25
N ILE A 130 3.96 -9.34 -1.10
CA ILE A 130 4.86 -10.21 -0.35
C ILE A 130 4.09 -10.77 0.81
N SER A 131 3.91 -12.08 0.83
CA SER A 131 3.15 -12.77 1.85
C SER A 131 3.89 -13.98 2.38
N ARG A 132 3.56 -14.40 3.59
CA ARG A 132 4.11 -15.57 4.23
C ARG A 132 3.00 -16.55 4.57
N LYS A 133 3.18 -17.81 4.20
CA LYS A 133 2.28 -18.88 4.63
C LYS A 133 2.23 -18.92 6.16
N LYS A 134 1.01 -18.91 6.69
CA LYS A 134 0.78 -19.11 8.11
C LYS A 134 0.94 -20.59 8.43
N ALA A 135 1.77 -20.89 9.39
CA ALA A 135 1.98 -22.26 9.86
C ALA A 135 0.78 -22.72 10.71
#